data_6e28369b6a8c9b99b045c7c5822a5633
#
_entry.id   6e28369b6a8c9b99b045c7c5822a5633
#
_cell.length_a   1.000
_cell.length_b   1.000
_cell.length_c   1.000
_cell.angle_alpha   90.00
_cell.angle_beta   90.00
_cell.angle_gamma   90.00
#
_symmetry.space_group_name_H-M   'P 1'
#
loop_
_entity.id
_entity.type
_entity.pdbx_description
1 polymer ?
#
loop_
_entity_poly.entity_id
_entity_poly.type
_entity_poly.pdbx_seq_one_letter_code
_entity_poly.pdbx_strand_id
1 'polypeptide(L)'
;MTSDVPNLRFPEFQGEWEKCKLGDYGKVVTGNTPPTKDIENYENGTYLWASPADLGTIKLISETKTMLSAKGFSKTRALPKGSVLVTCIGSTIGKTGMATKEMSTNQQINSIVVNDNSDNEFVYYAIQSAFPRYLSSIAVQAVPIISKSAFELLPNQRPCLQEQKKVGKMLSLLDERIATQNKIIDKLQSLIKGIRNDVYGKLRKSVGFNAMISDVLSYEQPQPYIVENTEYTAEGIPVLTANKAFVLGYTSETNGIYDKGDCIIFDDFTLDCKYVDFPYKIKSSAIKILTAKNKELLRYTFEFLKYLDLSTEEHKRHYIAETQNQEFILPTMHIVSTIAHAFSALSLRMKYVVKQRNMFETQKQYLLRHMFI
;
A
#
# COMPACT_ATOMS: atom_id res chain seq x y z
N MET A 1 -10.39 25.15 -25.53
CA MET A 1 -11.76 24.84 -25.06
C MET A 1 -11.66 23.48 -24.33
N THR A 2 -11.93 23.44 -23.02
CA THR A 2 -12.01 22.19 -22.31
C THR A 2 -13.26 21.45 -22.81
N SER A 3 -13.10 20.28 -23.35
CA SER A 3 -14.21 19.43 -23.81
C SER A 3 -15.08 19.06 -22.60
N ASP A 4 -16.40 19.29 -22.67
CA ASP A 4 -17.35 18.85 -21.66
C ASP A 4 -17.73 17.35 -21.87
N VAL A 5 -16.82 16.57 -22.49
CA VAL A 5 -16.91 15.13 -22.72
C VAL A 5 -15.60 14.47 -22.27
N PRO A 6 -15.64 13.38 -21.51
CA PRO A 6 -14.43 12.66 -21.07
C PRO A 6 -13.70 12.02 -22.26
N ASN A 7 -12.36 11.90 -22.14
CA ASN A 7 -11.52 11.29 -23.19
C ASN A 7 -11.83 9.80 -23.42
N LEU A 8 -12.31 9.11 -22.41
CA LEU A 8 -12.73 7.72 -22.46
C LEU A 8 -14.16 7.60 -21.94
N ARG A 9 -15.05 7.04 -22.76
CA ARG A 9 -16.47 6.93 -22.47
C ARG A 9 -17.04 5.63 -23.01
N PHE A 10 -18.08 5.13 -22.39
CA PHE A 10 -18.86 4.02 -22.95
C PHE A 10 -19.58 4.47 -24.22
N PRO A 11 -19.50 3.68 -25.32
CA PRO A 11 -19.94 4.12 -26.66
C PRO A 11 -21.46 4.37 -26.76
N GLU A 12 -22.26 3.79 -25.88
CA GLU A 12 -23.71 3.99 -25.82
C GLU A 12 -24.15 5.33 -25.24
N PHE A 13 -23.24 6.08 -24.57
CA PHE A 13 -23.57 7.39 -24.02
C PHE A 13 -23.03 8.51 -24.93
N GLN A 14 -23.85 9.51 -25.17
CA GLN A 14 -23.55 10.65 -26.02
C GLN A 14 -23.91 11.97 -25.33
N GLY A 15 -23.51 13.09 -25.95
CA GLY A 15 -23.75 14.43 -25.42
C GLY A 15 -22.74 14.87 -24.36
N GLU A 16 -22.83 16.11 -23.94
CA GLU A 16 -21.95 16.73 -22.94
C GLU A 16 -22.39 16.36 -21.53
N TRP A 17 -21.44 16.36 -20.59
CA TRP A 17 -21.75 16.24 -19.18
C TRP A 17 -22.26 17.57 -18.64
N GLU A 18 -23.24 17.52 -17.76
CA GLU A 18 -23.79 18.68 -17.08
C GLU A 18 -22.80 19.27 -16.08
N LYS A 19 -22.55 20.57 -16.13
CA LYS A 19 -21.79 21.30 -15.12
C LYS A 19 -22.59 21.38 -13.83
N CYS A 20 -21.99 20.95 -12.73
CA CYS A 20 -22.62 20.91 -11.41
C CYS A 20 -21.62 21.32 -10.33
N LYS A 21 -22.09 21.36 -9.08
CA LYS A 21 -21.31 21.56 -7.87
C LYS A 21 -21.39 20.30 -7.01
N LEU A 22 -20.45 20.12 -6.07
CA LEU A 22 -20.52 18.96 -5.15
C LEU A 22 -21.81 18.93 -4.33
N GLY A 23 -22.36 20.09 -3.98
CA GLY A 23 -23.66 20.20 -3.30
C GLY A 23 -24.85 19.69 -4.12
N ASP A 24 -24.75 19.60 -5.46
CA ASP A 24 -25.80 19.10 -6.32
C ASP A 24 -25.94 17.57 -6.28
N TYR A 25 -24.89 16.87 -5.81
CA TYR A 25 -24.94 15.41 -5.61
C TYR A 25 -25.76 14.99 -4.38
N GLY A 26 -26.02 15.89 -3.43
CA GLY A 26 -26.76 15.55 -2.23
C GLY A 26 -26.55 16.55 -1.08
N LYS A 27 -27.07 16.18 0.08
CA LYS A 27 -26.95 17.00 1.29
C LYS A 27 -25.56 16.88 1.88
N VAL A 28 -24.87 18.01 2.02
CA VAL A 28 -23.57 18.06 2.70
C VAL A 28 -23.77 18.18 4.22
N VAL A 29 -23.08 17.33 4.94
CA VAL A 29 -23.08 17.25 6.41
C VAL A 29 -21.64 17.33 6.93
N THR A 30 -21.31 18.38 7.68
CA THR A 30 -20.04 18.44 8.44
C THR A 30 -20.19 17.63 9.71
N GLY A 31 -19.23 16.77 10.02
CA GLY A 31 -19.21 16.00 11.24
C GLY A 31 -19.05 16.85 12.51
N ASN A 32 -19.08 16.22 13.65
CA ASN A 32 -18.82 16.85 14.94
C ASN A 32 -18.24 15.83 15.93
N THR A 33 -17.62 16.35 17.00
CA THR A 33 -17.00 15.54 18.05
C THR A 33 -17.83 15.65 19.33
N PRO A 34 -18.31 14.54 19.90
CA PRO A 34 -18.91 14.56 21.24
C PRO A 34 -17.90 15.06 22.28
N PRO A 35 -18.33 15.65 23.41
CA PRO A 35 -17.41 16.11 24.45
C PRO A 35 -16.44 15.00 24.89
N THR A 36 -15.16 15.21 24.68
CA THR A 36 -14.11 14.19 24.95
C THR A 36 -13.88 13.94 26.44
N LYS A 37 -14.23 14.92 27.29
CA LYS A 37 -14.16 14.79 28.76
C LYS A 37 -15.24 13.85 29.31
N ASP A 38 -16.31 13.62 28.61
CA ASP A 38 -17.39 12.69 28.96
C ASP A 38 -17.07 11.30 28.41
N ILE A 39 -16.41 10.49 29.23
CA ILE A 39 -15.93 9.15 28.87
C ILE A 39 -17.09 8.24 28.40
N GLU A 40 -18.29 8.42 28.95
CA GLU A 40 -19.47 7.63 28.56
C GLU A 40 -19.85 7.77 27.07
N ASN A 41 -19.37 8.81 26.39
CA ASN A 41 -19.57 8.95 24.94
C ASN A 41 -18.76 7.93 24.13
N TYR A 42 -17.70 7.35 24.70
CA TYR A 42 -16.71 6.52 24.03
C TYR A 42 -16.62 5.10 24.58
N GLU A 43 -16.93 4.89 25.86
CA GLU A 43 -16.86 3.57 26.49
C GLU A 43 -17.84 2.58 25.85
N ASN A 44 -17.36 1.34 25.61
CA ASN A 44 -18.12 0.27 24.99
C ASN A 44 -18.75 0.68 23.63
N GLY A 45 -18.03 1.51 22.87
CA GLY A 45 -18.50 2.04 21.60
C GLY A 45 -18.76 0.95 20.56
N THR A 46 -19.89 1.03 19.90
CA THR A 46 -20.29 0.13 18.80
C THR A 46 -20.62 0.88 17.51
N TYR A 47 -20.77 2.21 17.60
CA TYR A 47 -21.06 3.08 16.45
C TYR A 47 -19.75 3.61 15.84
N LEU A 48 -19.62 3.50 14.52
CA LEU A 48 -18.47 4.03 13.80
C LEU A 48 -18.45 5.55 13.87
N TRP A 49 -17.27 6.11 14.19
CA TRP A 49 -17.02 7.55 14.16
C TRP A 49 -15.67 7.80 13.49
N ALA A 50 -15.73 8.25 12.23
CA ALA A 50 -14.54 8.41 11.41
C ALA A 50 -13.84 9.75 11.63
N SER A 51 -12.54 9.69 11.68
CA SER A 51 -11.60 10.81 11.64
C SER A 51 -10.78 10.76 10.33
N PRO A 52 -10.00 11.79 9.97
CA PRO A 52 -9.12 11.75 8.81
C PRO A 52 -8.12 10.58 8.78
N ALA A 53 -7.79 10.01 9.96
CA ALA A 53 -6.90 8.87 10.08
C ALA A 53 -7.53 7.54 9.59
N ASP A 54 -8.85 7.50 9.47
CA ASP A 54 -9.61 6.34 9.02
C ASP A 54 -9.90 6.37 7.52
N LEU A 55 -9.63 7.51 6.83
CA LEU A 55 -9.90 7.71 5.41
C LEU A 55 -8.64 7.56 4.54
N GLY A 56 -8.85 7.24 3.27
CA GLY A 56 -7.83 7.28 2.21
C GLY A 56 -7.06 5.98 1.99
N THR A 57 -7.13 5.03 2.91
CA THR A 57 -6.47 3.71 2.74
C THR A 57 -7.43 2.69 2.12
N ILE A 58 -8.68 2.70 2.56
CA ILE A 58 -9.74 1.79 2.13
C ILE A 58 -10.96 2.63 1.75
N LYS A 59 -11.62 2.29 0.63
CA LYS A 59 -12.85 2.97 0.20
C LYS A 59 -13.99 2.78 1.20
N LEU A 60 -14.27 1.55 1.56
CA LEU A 60 -15.41 1.18 2.41
C LEU A 60 -15.00 1.21 3.88
N ILE A 61 -15.52 2.15 4.64
CA ILE A 61 -15.24 2.31 6.07
C ILE A 61 -16.12 1.35 6.86
N SER A 62 -15.55 0.20 7.24
CA SER A 62 -16.21 -0.84 8.05
C SER A 62 -15.75 -0.84 9.50
N GLU A 63 -14.66 -0.15 9.81
CA GLU A 63 -14.08 -0.01 11.14
C GLU A 63 -13.46 1.39 11.29
N THR A 64 -13.35 1.87 12.51
CA THR A 64 -12.73 3.16 12.84
C THR A 64 -11.88 3.02 14.09
N LYS A 65 -10.82 3.82 14.19
CA LYS A 65 -9.92 3.83 15.36
C LYS A 65 -10.65 4.18 16.66
N THR A 66 -11.66 5.04 16.57
CA THR A 66 -12.50 5.44 17.68
C THR A 66 -13.95 5.04 17.37
N MET A 67 -14.61 4.45 18.34
CA MET A 67 -16.03 4.13 18.26
C MET A 67 -16.79 4.90 19.35
N LEU A 68 -18.06 5.19 19.11
CA LEU A 68 -18.92 5.87 20.05
C LEU A 68 -19.92 4.91 20.70
N SER A 69 -20.26 5.18 21.96
CA SER A 69 -21.41 4.58 22.60
C SER A 69 -22.72 5.11 21.95
N ALA A 70 -23.85 4.53 22.28
CA ALA A 70 -25.15 5.06 21.84
C ALA A 70 -25.37 6.50 22.35
N LYS A 71 -24.92 6.83 23.56
CA LYS A 71 -24.96 8.19 24.13
C LYS A 71 -24.09 9.16 23.33
N GLY A 72 -22.86 8.76 22.99
CA GLY A 72 -21.98 9.57 22.18
C GLY A 72 -22.49 9.77 20.76
N PHE A 73 -23.01 8.70 20.15
CA PHE A 73 -23.54 8.74 18.79
C PHE A 73 -24.77 9.66 18.67
N SER A 74 -25.68 9.66 19.66
CA SER A 74 -26.85 10.53 19.67
C SER A 74 -26.50 12.04 19.68
N LYS A 75 -25.28 12.40 20.09
CA LYS A 75 -24.76 13.78 20.08
C LYS A 75 -24.11 14.13 18.75
N THR A 76 -24.03 13.21 17.81
CA THR A 76 -23.41 13.42 16.51
C THR A 76 -24.43 13.55 15.37
N ARG A 77 -23.94 13.93 14.20
CA ARG A 77 -24.73 13.98 12.98
C ARG A 77 -24.60 12.65 12.26
N ALA A 78 -25.62 11.82 12.38
CA ALA A 78 -25.68 10.51 11.73
C ALA A 78 -25.68 10.63 10.20
N LEU A 79 -24.95 9.74 9.57
CA LEU A 79 -24.82 9.61 8.12
C LEU A 79 -25.31 8.21 7.71
N PRO A 80 -26.19 8.08 6.74
CA PRO A 80 -26.65 6.78 6.27
C PRO A 80 -25.53 6.04 5.50
N LYS A 81 -25.71 4.73 5.33
CA LYS A 81 -24.90 3.91 4.43
C LYS A 81 -24.81 4.54 3.05
N GLY A 82 -23.63 4.48 2.42
CA GLY A 82 -23.39 5.01 1.08
C GLY A 82 -23.03 6.50 1.08
N SER A 83 -23.03 7.20 2.22
CA SER A 83 -22.51 8.57 2.30
C SER A 83 -21.04 8.63 1.91
N VAL A 84 -20.68 9.62 1.10
CA VAL A 84 -19.28 9.84 0.68
C VAL A 84 -18.63 10.81 1.65
N LEU A 85 -17.52 10.40 2.25
CA LEU A 85 -16.78 11.12 3.29
C LEU A 85 -15.54 11.76 2.68
N VAL A 86 -15.26 13.03 2.98
CA VAL A 86 -14.11 13.77 2.44
C VAL A 86 -13.44 14.58 3.54
N THR A 87 -12.14 14.37 3.75
CA THR A 87 -11.36 15.21 4.66
C THR A 87 -11.20 16.60 4.06
N CYS A 88 -11.61 17.63 4.80
CA CYS A 88 -11.60 19.01 4.37
C CYS A 88 -10.71 19.93 5.21
N ILE A 89 -10.03 19.42 6.23
CA ILE A 89 -9.15 20.19 7.11
C ILE A 89 -7.86 19.40 7.40
N GLY A 90 -6.71 20.07 7.29
CA GLY A 90 -5.41 19.58 7.71
C GLY A 90 -4.58 18.96 6.58
N SER A 91 -3.45 18.37 6.94
CA SER A 91 -2.46 17.79 6.00
C SER A 91 -2.98 16.62 5.19
N THR A 92 -4.09 16.01 5.59
CA THR A 92 -4.72 14.86 4.92
C THR A 92 -5.96 15.24 4.10
N ILE A 93 -6.11 16.53 3.81
CA ILE A 93 -7.21 17.05 2.98
C ILE A 93 -7.28 16.30 1.64
N GLY A 94 -8.50 15.97 1.21
CA GLY A 94 -8.73 15.18 0.00
C GLY A 94 -8.82 13.68 0.20
N LYS A 95 -8.46 13.13 1.36
CA LYS A 95 -8.75 11.72 1.65
C LYS A 95 -10.25 11.47 1.65
N THR A 96 -10.64 10.39 0.98
CA THR A 96 -12.04 10.01 0.79
C THR A 96 -12.33 8.64 1.36
N GLY A 97 -13.58 8.40 1.71
CA GLY A 97 -14.13 7.11 2.13
C GLY A 97 -15.64 7.04 1.85
N MET A 98 -16.23 5.87 2.05
CA MET A 98 -17.67 5.65 1.90
C MET A 98 -18.21 4.87 3.11
N ALA A 99 -19.33 5.31 3.65
CA ALA A 99 -19.99 4.69 4.79
C ALA A 99 -20.56 3.32 4.42
N THR A 100 -20.19 2.26 5.15
CA THR A 100 -20.73 0.89 4.95
C THR A 100 -22.02 0.62 5.69
N LYS A 101 -22.26 1.37 6.75
CA LYS A 101 -23.47 1.36 7.59
C LYS A 101 -23.69 2.77 8.14
N GLU A 102 -24.74 2.95 8.92
CA GLU A 102 -24.94 4.21 9.63
C GLU A 102 -23.72 4.51 10.51
N MET A 103 -23.21 5.74 10.42
CA MET A 103 -22.01 6.20 11.12
C MET A 103 -22.01 7.72 11.32
N SER A 104 -21.00 8.23 11.97
CA SER A 104 -20.74 9.67 12.06
C SER A 104 -19.26 10.00 11.86
N THR A 105 -18.94 11.28 11.77
CA THR A 105 -17.58 11.75 11.49
C THR A 105 -17.20 12.91 12.41
N ASN A 106 -15.91 13.20 12.52
CA ASN A 106 -15.44 14.40 13.18
C ASN A 106 -15.64 15.66 12.30
N GLN A 107 -15.39 16.83 12.87
CA GLN A 107 -15.60 18.13 12.20
C GLN A 107 -14.64 18.43 11.04
N GLN A 108 -13.59 17.62 10.84
CA GLN A 108 -12.64 17.77 9.73
C GLN A 108 -13.16 17.14 8.44
N ILE A 109 -14.26 16.41 8.51
CA ILE A 109 -14.85 15.70 7.39
C ILE A 109 -16.17 16.36 6.99
N ASN A 110 -16.30 16.72 5.71
CA ASN A 110 -17.56 16.99 5.05
C ASN A 110 -18.02 15.73 4.32
N SER A 111 -19.27 15.37 4.51
CA SER A 111 -19.86 14.15 3.96
C SER A 111 -21.04 14.52 3.04
N ILE A 112 -21.16 13.83 1.90
CA ILE A 112 -22.29 13.96 0.99
C ILE A 112 -23.23 12.78 1.25
N VAL A 113 -24.44 13.07 1.73
CA VAL A 113 -25.56 12.13 1.72
C VAL A 113 -26.17 12.22 0.33
N VAL A 114 -25.80 11.25 -0.52
CA VAL A 114 -26.09 11.29 -1.96
C VAL A 114 -27.58 11.17 -2.21
N ASN A 115 -28.12 12.00 -3.12
CA ASN A 115 -29.54 12.00 -3.49
C ASN A 115 -29.87 10.94 -4.56
N ASP A 116 -31.17 10.73 -4.83
CA ASP A 116 -31.66 9.71 -5.75
C ASP A 116 -31.28 9.95 -7.23
N ASN A 117 -30.86 11.16 -7.59
CA ASN A 117 -30.43 11.56 -8.93
C ASN A 117 -28.91 11.32 -9.15
N SER A 118 -28.23 10.77 -8.17
CA SER A 118 -26.78 10.56 -8.19
C SER A 118 -26.40 9.15 -7.69
N ASP A 119 -25.33 8.62 -8.22
CA ASP A 119 -24.82 7.30 -7.83
C ASP A 119 -23.65 7.47 -6.83
N ASN A 120 -23.73 6.82 -5.69
CA ASN A 120 -22.76 6.93 -4.60
C ASN A 120 -21.34 6.59 -5.06
N GLU A 121 -21.19 5.51 -5.84
CA GLU A 121 -19.91 5.06 -6.36
C GLU A 121 -19.32 6.10 -7.33
N PHE A 122 -20.14 6.62 -8.24
CA PHE A 122 -19.74 7.67 -9.15
C PHE A 122 -19.29 8.93 -8.39
N VAL A 123 -20.06 9.40 -7.42
CA VAL A 123 -19.74 10.61 -6.62
C VAL A 123 -18.41 10.44 -5.90
N TYR A 124 -18.16 9.25 -5.33
CA TYR A 124 -16.88 8.93 -4.70
C TYR A 124 -15.70 9.10 -5.68
N TYR A 125 -15.79 8.53 -6.88
CA TYR A 125 -14.71 8.59 -7.86
C TYR A 125 -14.60 9.97 -8.54
N ALA A 126 -15.71 10.65 -8.76
CA ALA A 126 -15.71 12.02 -9.28
C ALA A 126 -14.96 12.98 -8.35
N ILE A 127 -15.17 12.86 -7.04
CA ILE A 127 -14.43 13.63 -6.04
C ILE A 127 -12.94 13.26 -6.07
N GLN A 128 -12.59 11.98 -6.09
CA GLN A 128 -11.18 11.56 -6.15
C GLN A 128 -10.47 12.10 -7.39
N SER A 129 -11.11 12.05 -8.56
CA SER A 129 -10.54 12.57 -9.81
C SER A 129 -10.36 14.09 -9.77
N ALA A 130 -11.34 14.82 -9.25
CA ALA A 130 -11.34 16.28 -9.25
C ALA A 130 -10.46 16.90 -8.13
N PHE A 131 -10.20 16.17 -7.04
CA PHE A 131 -9.60 16.73 -5.83
C PHE A 131 -8.20 17.35 -6.04
N PRO A 132 -7.29 16.79 -6.86
CA PRO A 132 -6.01 17.45 -7.16
C PRO A 132 -6.17 18.85 -7.73
N ARG A 133 -7.20 19.08 -8.57
CA ARG A 133 -7.52 20.41 -9.14
C ARG A 133 -8.05 21.37 -8.07
N TYR A 134 -8.87 20.88 -7.15
CA TYR A 134 -9.35 21.68 -6.02
C TYR A 134 -8.19 22.16 -5.15
N LEU A 135 -7.25 21.27 -4.83
CA LEU A 135 -6.07 21.61 -4.03
C LEU A 135 -5.19 22.66 -4.71
N SER A 136 -5.01 22.60 -6.02
CA SER A 136 -4.22 23.60 -6.76
C SER A 136 -4.84 25.00 -6.77
N SER A 137 -6.16 25.10 -6.55
CA SER A 137 -6.89 26.38 -6.52
C SER A 137 -7.03 26.96 -5.10
N ILE A 138 -6.69 26.18 -4.06
CA ILE A 138 -6.75 26.65 -2.67
C ILE A 138 -5.45 27.37 -2.35
N ALA A 139 -5.55 28.60 -1.82
CA ALA A 139 -4.39 29.36 -1.40
C ALA A 139 -3.53 28.56 -0.39
N VAL A 140 -2.21 28.63 -0.54
CA VAL A 140 -1.23 27.96 0.33
C VAL A 140 -1.34 28.58 1.74
N GLN A 141 -2.10 27.93 2.59
CA GLN A 141 -2.18 28.23 4.02
C GLN A 141 -1.37 27.21 4.81
N ALA A 142 -0.87 27.59 5.97
CA ALA A 142 -0.13 26.69 6.87
C ALA A 142 -0.95 25.44 7.25
N VAL A 143 -2.29 25.59 7.38
CA VAL A 143 -3.26 24.50 7.51
C VAL A 143 -4.37 24.73 6.50
N PRO A 144 -4.45 23.94 5.41
CA PRO A 144 -5.51 24.10 4.41
C PRO A 144 -6.87 23.69 4.99
N ILE A 145 -7.88 24.53 4.71
CA ILE A 145 -9.25 24.33 5.19
C ILE A 145 -10.23 24.59 4.03
N ILE A 146 -11.13 23.65 3.79
CA ILE A 146 -12.31 23.82 2.92
C ILE A 146 -13.55 23.82 3.82
N SER A 147 -14.15 25.00 4.00
CA SER A 147 -15.41 25.10 4.75
C SER A 147 -16.53 24.32 4.07
N LYS A 148 -17.61 24.03 4.81
CA LYS A 148 -18.79 23.35 4.22
C LYS A 148 -19.31 24.10 2.99
N SER A 149 -19.52 25.41 3.09
CA SER A 149 -20.03 26.22 1.98
C SER A 149 -19.09 26.26 0.78
N ALA A 150 -17.77 26.34 1.01
CA ALA A 150 -16.79 26.23 -0.06
C ALA A 150 -16.79 24.83 -0.70
N PHE A 151 -16.93 23.77 0.09
CA PHE A 151 -17.02 22.40 -0.40
C PHE A 151 -18.25 22.17 -1.28
N GLU A 152 -19.42 22.68 -0.85
CA GLU A 152 -20.67 22.61 -1.63
C GLU A 152 -20.55 23.30 -3.00
N LEU A 153 -19.76 24.35 -3.10
CA LEU A 153 -19.57 25.13 -4.32
C LEU A 153 -18.45 24.61 -5.25
N LEU A 154 -17.69 23.61 -4.85
CA LEU A 154 -16.62 23.06 -5.69
C LEU A 154 -17.19 22.56 -7.02
N PRO A 155 -16.63 23.02 -8.17
CA PRO A 155 -17.15 22.70 -9.49
C PRO A 155 -16.89 21.24 -9.86
N ASN A 156 -17.87 20.60 -10.47
CA ASN A 156 -17.74 19.24 -11.01
C ASN A 156 -18.58 19.13 -12.30
N GLN A 157 -18.56 17.95 -12.90
CA GLN A 157 -19.39 17.60 -14.04
C GLN A 157 -19.94 16.21 -13.85
N ARG A 158 -21.19 15.99 -14.32
CA ARG A 158 -21.87 14.70 -14.18
C ARG A 158 -22.63 14.32 -15.46
N PRO A 159 -22.63 13.03 -15.82
CA PRO A 159 -23.50 12.48 -16.85
C PRO A 159 -24.89 12.16 -16.28
N CYS A 160 -25.76 11.62 -17.14
CA CYS A 160 -27.01 11.04 -16.70
C CYS A 160 -26.79 9.90 -15.68
N LEU A 161 -27.78 9.65 -14.83
CA LEU A 161 -27.69 8.65 -13.75
C LEU A 161 -27.30 7.23 -14.23
N GLN A 162 -27.75 6.84 -15.43
CA GLN A 162 -27.40 5.52 -15.99
C GLN A 162 -25.91 5.39 -16.28
N GLU A 163 -25.28 6.44 -16.83
CA GLU A 163 -23.85 6.48 -17.08
C GLU A 163 -23.09 6.54 -15.75
N GLN A 164 -23.52 7.35 -14.78
CA GLN A 164 -22.94 7.38 -13.44
C GLN A 164 -22.87 5.97 -12.83
N LYS A 165 -23.98 5.23 -12.83
CA LYS A 165 -24.03 3.84 -12.32
C LYS A 165 -23.05 2.92 -13.04
N LYS A 166 -22.89 3.08 -14.36
CA LYS A 166 -22.01 2.23 -15.14
C LYS A 166 -20.54 2.53 -14.86
N VAL A 167 -20.15 3.81 -14.82
CA VAL A 167 -18.80 4.25 -14.46
C VAL A 167 -18.46 3.85 -13.02
N GLY A 168 -19.34 4.17 -12.07
CA GLY A 168 -19.19 3.83 -10.66
C GLY A 168 -19.00 2.33 -10.44
N LYS A 169 -19.88 1.50 -11.06
CA LYS A 169 -19.79 0.03 -10.98
C LYS A 169 -18.47 -0.52 -11.52
N MET A 170 -17.99 -0.01 -12.67
CA MET A 170 -16.74 -0.48 -13.27
C MET A 170 -15.54 -0.19 -12.36
N LEU A 171 -15.43 1.02 -11.82
CA LEU A 171 -14.33 1.40 -10.92
C LEU A 171 -14.44 0.66 -9.57
N SER A 172 -15.65 0.44 -9.07
CA SER A 172 -15.88 -0.35 -7.85
C SER A 172 -15.41 -1.80 -8.00
N LEU A 173 -15.63 -2.42 -9.16
CA LEU A 173 -15.13 -3.78 -9.46
C LEU A 173 -13.60 -3.84 -9.48
N LEU A 174 -12.91 -2.78 -9.92
CA LEU A 174 -11.45 -2.69 -9.83
C LEU A 174 -10.98 -2.60 -8.38
N ASP A 175 -11.64 -1.78 -7.55
CA ASP A 175 -11.33 -1.71 -6.12
C ASP A 175 -11.53 -3.06 -5.42
N GLU A 176 -12.59 -3.78 -5.74
CA GLU A 176 -12.84 -5.13 -5.22
C GLU A 176 -11.73 -6.12 -5.64
N ARG A 177 -11.24 -6.03 -6.89
CA ARG A 177 -10.10 -6.84 -7.37
C ARG A 177 -8.82 -6.48 -6.65
N ILE A 178 -8.50 -5.18 -6.49
CA ILE A 178 -7.33 -4.72 -5.74
C ILE A 178 -7.38 -5.21 -4.29
N ALA A 179 -8.52 -5.05 -3.63
CA ALA A 179 -8.71 -5.52 -2.25
C ALA A 179 -8.56 -7.05 -2.13
N THR A 180 -9.06 -7.80 -3.11
CA THR A 180 -8.91 -9.27 -3.17
C THR A 180 -7.45 -9.66 -3.33
N GLN A 181 -6.69 -8.98 -4.22
CA GLN A 181 -5.26 -9.25 -4.37
C GLN A 181 -4.48 -8.93 -3.09
N ASN A 182 -4.80 -7.85 -2.39
CA ASN A 182 -4.17 -7.53 -1.11
C ASN A 182 -4.41 -8.64 -0.08
N LYS A 183 -5.65 -9.14 0.06
CA LYS A 183 -5.95 -10.28 0.95
C LYS A 183 -5.19 -11.55 0.57
N ILE A 184 -4.99 -11.81 -0.72
CA ILE A 184 -4.19 -12.96 -1.19
C ILE A 184 -2.72 -12.75 -0.83
N ILE A 185 -2.17 -11.55 -0.99
CA ILE A 185 -0.78 -11.20 -0.60
C ILE A 185 -0.58 -11.46 0.90
N ASP A 186 -1.47 -10.93 1.76
CA ASP A 186 -1.38 -11.10 3.20
C ASP A 186 -1.43 -12.58 3.63
N LYS A 187 -2.33 -13.35 3.01
CA LYS A 187 -2.44 -14.80 3.26
C LYS A 187 -1.20 -15.56 2.80
N LEU A 188 -0.64 -15.23 1.62
CA LEU A 188 0.59 -15.85 1.14
C LEU A 188 1.78 -15.52 2.03
N GLN A 189 1.92 -14.27 2.50
CA GLN A 189 2.97 -13.88 3.44
C GLN A 189 2.88 -14.68 4.74
N SER A 190 1.68 -14.78 5.31
CA SER A 190 1.43 -15.55 6.53
C SER A 190 1.72 -17.05 6.32
N LEU A 191 1.30 -17.62 5.18
CA LEU A 191 1.57 -19.01 4.83
C LEU A 191 3.07 -19.28 4.68
N ILE A 192 3.79 -18.43 3.95
CA ILE A 192 5.25 -18.54 3.77
C ILE A 192 5.96 -18.52 5.13
N LYS A 193 5.58 -17.58 6.02
CA LYS A 193 6.14 -17.51 7.37
C LYS A 193 5.83 -18.77 8.18
N GLY A 194 4.60 -19.28 8.12
CA GLY A 194 4.19 -20.51 8.81
C GLY A 194 4.95 -21.74 8.32
N ILE A 195 5.04 -21.95 7.00
CA ILE A 195 5.81 -23.05 6.39
C ILE A 195 7.29 -22.96 6.79
N ARG A 196 7.89 -21.77 6.72
CA ARG A 196 9.27 -21.54 7.14
C ARG A 196 9.52 -22.00 8.57
N ASN A 197 8.70 -21.54 9.50
CA ASN A 197 8.84 -21.88 10.91
C ASN A 197 8.65 -23.38 11.17
N ASP A 198 7.71 -24.03 10.51
CA ASP A 198 7.47 -25.48 10.65
C ASP A 198 8.65 -26.30 10.09
N VAL A 199 9.10 -25.96 8.87
CA VAL A 199 10.20 -26.68 8.19
C VAL A 199 11.50 -26.58 9.00
N TYR A 200 11.95 -25.36 9.31
CA TYR A 200 13.22 -25.19 10.05
C TYR A 200 13.11 -25.63 11.52
N GLY A 201 11.93 -25.50 12.14
CA GLY A 201 11.68 -26.04 13.46
C GLY A 201 11.77 -27.58 13.52
N LYS A 202 11.30 -28.29 12.48
CA LYS A 202 11.44 -29.74 12.34
C LYS A 202 12.89 -30.12 12.04
N LEU A 203 13.56 -29.43 11.15
CA LEU A 203 14.98 -29.67 10.84
C LEU A 203 15.87 -29.44 12.06
N ARG A 204 15.61 -28.44 12.87
CA ARG A 204 16.33 -28.19 14.12
C ARG A 204 16.24 -29.40 15.08
N LYS A 205 15.10 -30.08 15.13
CA LYS A 205 14.88 -31.24 15.97
C LYS A 205 15.50 -32.53 15.40
N SER A 206 15.50 -32.71 14.07
CA SER A 206 15.90 -33.95 13.41
C SER A 206 17.36 -33.95 12.95
N VAL A 207 17.89 -32.80 12.52
CA VAL A 207 19.27 -32.65 12.03
C VAL A 207 20.14 -31.93 13.07
N GLY A 208 19.59 -30.90 13.72
CA GLY A 208 20.33 -30.01 14.60
C GLY A 208 21.22 -29.02 13.86
N PHE A 209 21.91 -28.17 14.61
CA PHE A 209 22.95 -27.30 14.08
C PHE A 209 24.21 -28.08 13.83
N ASN A 210 24.74 -28.05 12.61
CA ASN A 210 25.88 -28.85 12.16
C ASN A 210 26.84 -28.12 11.21
N ALA A 211 26.62 -26.82 10.99
CA ALA A 211 27.46 -25.94 10.18
C ALA A 211 27.36 -24.51 10.71
N MET A 212 28.11 -23.59 10.10
CA MET A 212 28.00 -22.15 10.29
C MET A 212 27.49 -21.49 9.00
N ILE A 213 26.92 -20.29 9.09
CA ILE A 213 26.50 -19.54 7.89
C ILE A 213 27.70 -19.27 6.97
N SER A 214 28.89 -19.02 7.53
CA SER A 214 30.14 -18.84 6.79
C SER A 214 30.57 -20.07 5.98
N ASP A 215 30.14 -21.27 6.32
CA ASP A 215 30.46 -22.47 5.57
C ASP A 215 29.68 -22.57 4.25
N VAL A 216 28.55 -21.88 4.16
CA VAL A 216 27.62 -21.98 3.04
C VAL A 216 27.49 -20.69 2.25
N LEU A 217 27.73 -19.51 2.85
CA LEU A 217 27.69 -18.21 2.19
C LEU A 217 29.09 -17.59 2.09
N SER A 218 29.34 -17.00 0.93
CA SER A 218 30.44 -16.06 0.72
C SER A 218 29.87 -14.65 0.61
N TYR A 219 30.61 -13.63 1.05
CA TYR A 219 30.19 -12.26 0.92
C TYR A 219 31.13 -11.45 0.01
N GLU A 220 30.54 -10.50 -0.72
CA GLU A 220 31.24 -9.51 -1.53
C GLU A 220 30.92 -8.11 -1.02
N GLN A 221 31.93 -7.24 -1.03
CA GLN A 221 31.76 -5.84 -0.66
C GLN A 221 31.01 -5.08 -1.77
N PRO A 222 30.14 -4.15 -1.42
CA PRO A 222 29.25 -3.49 -2.39
C PRO A 222 29.91 -2.36 -3.18
N GLN A 223 31.14 -1.92 -2.84
CA GLN A 223 31.78 -0.73 -3.39
C GLN A 223 31.71 -0.62 -4.92
N PRO A 224 31.96 -1.67 -5.71
CA PRO A 224 31.90 -1.58 -7.17
C PRO A 224 30.48 -1.29 -7.72
N TYR A 225 29.47 -1.51 -6.93
CA TYR A 225 28.06 -1.47 -7.34
C TYR A 225 27.26 -0.31 -6.74
N ILE A 226 27.94 0.56 -5.97
CA ILE A 226 27.30 1.73 -5.37
C ILE A 226 26.98 2.74 -6.46
N VAL A 227 25.73 3.24 -6.48
CA VAL A 227 25.29 4.29 -7.38
C VAL A 227 26.06 5.60 -7.08
N GLU A 228 26.51 6.28 -8.12
CA GLU A 228 27.24 7.56 -7.98
C GLU A 228 26.29 8.73 -7.86
N ASN A 229 25.21 8.73 -8.68
CA ASN A 229 24.18 9.77 -8.63
C ASN A 229 22.94 9.28 -7.89
N THR A 230 22.49 10.06 -6.90
CA THR A 230 21.29 9.77 -6.10
C THR A 230 20.02 10.44 -6.66
N GLU A 231 20.09 11.09 -7.82
CA GLU A 231 18.92 11.56 -8.56
C GLU A 231 18.33 10.38 -9.35
N TYR A 232 17.30 9.77 -8.77
CA TYR A 232 16.68 8.57 -9.34
C TYR A 232 15.72 8.91 -10.46
N THR A 233 15.72 8.05 -11.49
CA THR A 233 14.80 8.10 -12.63
C THR A 233 13.60 7.17 -12.40
N ALA A 234 12.59 7.29 -13.26
CA ALA A 234 11.41 6.41 -13.22
C ALA A 234 11.69 5.00 -13.82
N GLU A 235 12.71 4.90 -14.68
CA GLU A 235 13.07 3.68 -15.43
C GLU A 235 14.60 3.52 -15.49
N GLY A 236 15.08 2.31 -15.71
CA GLY A 236 16.49 1.99 -15.82
C GLY A 236 16.91 0.82 -14.93
N ILE A 237 18.17 0.85 -14.47
CA ILE A 237 18.70 -0.16 -13.53
C ILE A 237 18.21 0.17 -12.11
N PRO A 238 17.56 -0.79 -11.41
CA PRO A 238 17.06 -0.56 -10.06
C PRO A 238 18.19 -0.32 -9.06
N VAL A 239 18.01 0.66 -8.18
CA VAL A 239 18.91 0.95 -7.07
C VAL A 239 18.29 0.40 -5.78
N LEU A 240 18.98 -0.54 -5.16
CA LEU A 240 18.46 -1.33 -4.06
C LEU A 240 18.99 -0.89 -2.68
N THR A 241 18.16 -1.18 -1.69
CA THR A 241 18.54 -1.26 -0.27
C THR A 241 17.88 -2.50 0.34
N ALA A 242 18.41 -3.03 1.42
CA ALA A 242 17.78 -4.16 2.12
C ALA A 242 16.61 -3.75 3.04
N ASN A 243 16.38 -2.46 3.24
CA ASN A 243 15.34 -1.89 4.11
C ASN A 243 13.92 -2.03 3.53
N LYS A 244 12.93 -1.40 4.20
CA LYS A 244 11.51 -1.42 3.80
C LYS A 244 11.27 -0.99 2.34
N ALA A 245 11.95 0.07 1.89
CA ALA A 245 11.90 0.51 0.50
C ALA A 245 12.93 -0.24 -0.34
N PHE A 246 12.67 -1.51 -0.67
CA PHE A 246 13.60 -2.39 -1.36
C PHE A 246 14.19 -1.79 -2.65
N VAL A 247 13.37 -1.22 -3.52
CA VAL A 247 13.77 -0.43 -4.68
C VAL A 247 13.56 1.04 -4.35
N LEU A 248 14.63 1.84 -4.33
CA LEU A 248 14.56 3.27 -4.04
C LEU A 248 14.19 4.10 -5.27
N GLY A 249 14.55 3.61 -6.44
CA GLY A 249 14.35 4.22 -7.74
C GLY A 249 15.23 3.52 -8.78
N TYR A 250 15.42 4.16 -9.90
CA TYR A 250 16.20 3.61 -11.01
C TYR A 250 17.31 4.59 -11.40
N THR A 251 18.34 4.08 -12.05
CA THR A 251 19.44 4.91 -12.58
C THR A 251 19.73 4.55 -14.03
N SER A 252 20.22 5.54 -14.77
CA SER A 252 20.73 5.36 -16.14
C SER A 252 22.21 4.98 -16.19
N GLU A 253 22.88 4.85 -15.05
CA GLU A 253 24.28 4.43 -14.99
C GLU A 253 24.45 3.04 -15.61
N THR A 254 25.44 2.89 -16.48
CA THR A 254 25.76 1.63 -17.18
C THR A 254 26.94 0.89 -16.55
N ASN A 255 27.73 1.55 -15.72
CA ASN A 255 28.88 0.99 -15.03
C ASN A 255 28.52 0.51 -13.62
N GLY A 256 29.28 -0.45 -13.09
CA GLY A 256 29.11 -0.93 -11.72
C GLY A 256 27.71 -1.55 -11.46
N ILE A 257 27.18 -2.26 -12.42
CA ILE A 257 25.94 -3.04 -12.27
C ILE A 257 26.33 -4.43 -11.74
N TYR A 258 25.65 -4.88 -10.68
CA TYR A 258 25.76 -6.27 -10.26
C TYR A 258 24.91 -7.15 -11.18
N ASP A 259 25.56 -8.01 -11.93
CA ASP A 259 24.93 -8.96 -12.88
C ASP A 259 25.63 -10.32 -12.83
N LYS A 260 25.94 -10.79 -11.61
CA LYS A 260 26.62 -12.08 -11.39
C LYS A 260 25.65 -13.22 -11.03
N GLY A 261 24.35 -12.98 -11.24
CA GLY A 261 23.30 -13.95 -10.92
C GLY A 261 22.64 -13.71 -9.54
N ASP A 262 21.95 -14.73 -9.04
CA ASP A 262 21.17 -14.65 -7.82
C ASP A 262 22.06 -14.38 -6.59
N CYS A 263 21.62 -13.51 -5.71
CA CYS A 263 22.31 -13.20 -4.47
C CYS A 263 21.32 -12.80 -3.35
N ILE A 264 21.84 -12.69 -2.14
CA ILE A 264 21.13 -12.06 -1.01
C ILE A 264 21.80 -10.72 -0.74
N ILE A 265 21.07 -9.62 -0.75
CA ILE A 265 21.53 -8.38 -0.15
C ILE A 265 21.17 -8.37 1.33
N PHE A 266 22.16 -8.07 2.18
CA PHE A 266 22.04 -8.09 3.63
C PHE A 266 22.44 -6.71 4.17
N ASP A 267 21.57 -6.09 4.97
CA ASP A 267 21.86 -4.81 5.62
C ASP A 267 22.64 -5.06 6.91
N ASP A 268 23.85 -4.55 6.97
CA ASP A 268 24.82 -4.78 8.04
C ASP A 268 24.44 -4.09 9.38
N PHE A 269 23.44 -3.19 9.35
CA PHE A 269 23.00 -2.46 10.53
C PHE A 269 21.60 -2.93 11.02
N THR A 270 20.68 -3.21 10.11
CA THR A 270 19.33 -3.60 10.47
C THR A 270 19.12 -5.12 10.48
N LEU A 271 20.08 -5.90 9.98
CA LEU A 271 20.05 -7.34 9.78
C LEU A 271 18.94 -7.81 8.83
N ASP A 272 18.24 -6.90 8.14
CA ASP A 272 17.27 -7.28 7.13
C ASP A 272 17.98 -7.80 5.87
N CYS A 273 17.34 -8.74 5.18
CA CYS A 273 17.88 -9.32 3.96
C CYS A 273 16.80 -9.50 2.90
N LYS A 274 17.23 -9.41 1.63
CA LYS A 274 16.37 -9.59 0.45
C LYS A 274 17.06 -10.50 -0.56
N TYR A 275 16.28 -11.40 -1.17
CA TYR A 275 16.73 -12.22 -2.28
C TYR A 275 16.60 -11.44 -3.59
N VAL A 276 17.66 -11.38 -4.39
CA VAL A 276 17.71 -10.65 -5.65
C VAL A 276 18.07 -11.61 -6.78
N ASP A 277 17.29 -11.58 -7.86
CA ASP A 277 17.42 -12.44 -9.05
C ASP A 277 17.40 -11.62 -10.37
N PHE A 278 17.82 -10.36 -10.29
CA PHE A 278 17.88 -9.43 -11.42
C PHE A 278 19.08 -8.47 -11.27
N PRO A 279 19.59 -7.88 -12.37
CA PRO A 279 20.66 -6.87 -12.30
C PRO A 279 20.27 -5.62 -11.53
N TYR A 280 21.21 -5.04 -10.76
CA TYR A 280 20.93 -3.90 -9.89
C TYR A 280 22.19 -3.08 -9.55
N LYS A 281 21.98 -1.90 -9.00
CA LYS A 281 22.97 -1.13 -8.24
C LYS A 281 22.53 -0.96 -6.78
N ILE A 282 23.43 -0.53 -5.92
CA ILE A 282 23.19 -0.42 -4.47
C ILE A 282 23.34 1.03 -4.04
N LYS A 283 22.55 1.45 -3.04
CA LYS A 283 22.62 2.80 -2.51
C LYS A 283 23.87 3.08 -1.66
N SER A 284 24.31 2.13 -0.84
CA SER A 284 25.32 2.41 0.18
C SER A 284 26.17 1.19 0.58
N SER A 285 27.29 1.46 1.25
CA SER A 285 28.20 0.45 1.79
C SER A 285 27.64 -0.32 3.01
N ALA A 286 26.45 -0.01 3.48
CA ALA A 286 25.77 -0.74 4.54
C ALA A 286 25.36 -2.17 4.13
N ILE A 287 25.33 -2.45 2.83
CA ILE A 287 24.90 -3.73 2.28
C ILE A 287 26.11 -4.67 2.14
N LYS A 288 25.88 -5.95 2.44
CA LYS A 288 26.73 -7.08 2.02
C LYS A 288 26.00 -7.85 0.94
N ILE A 289 26.73 -8.27 -0.10
CA ILE A 289 26.21 -9.15 -1.16
C ILE A 289 26.63 -10.56 -0.80
N LEU A 290 25.65 -11.45 -0.58
CA LEU A 290 25.90 -12.82 -0.16
C LEU A 290 25.57 -13.77 -1.29
N THR A 291 26.47 -14.72 -1.55
CA THR A 291 26.35 -15.75 -2.59
C THR A 291 26.59 -17.14 -1.99
N ALA A 292 26.17 -18.20 -2.67
CA ALA A 292 26.44 -19.58 -2.30
C ALA A 292 26.95 -20.38 -3.49
N LYS A 293 27.44 -21.60 -3.26
CA LYS A 293 27.99 -22.48 -4.31
C LYS A 293 26.98 -22.78 -5.42
N ASN A 294 25.69 -22.83 -5.09
CA ASN A 294 24.59 -23.03 -6.04
C ASN A 294 23.34 -22.30 -5.60
N LYS A 295 22.37 -22.20 -6.51
CA LYS A 295 21.13 -21.43 -6.35
C LYS A 295 20.21 -22.04 -5.29
N GLU A 296 20.15 -23.36 -5.16
CA GLU A 296 19.31 -24.06 -4.19
C GLU A 296 19.82 -23.79 -2.76
N LEU A 297 21.14 -23.88 -2.55
CA LEU A 297 21.74 -23.58 -1.26
C LEU A 297 21.55 -22.10 -0.89
N LEU A 298 21.71 -21.19 -1.86
CA LEU A 298 21.46 -19.77 -1.64
C LEU A 298 20.01 -19.50 -1.22
N ARG A 299 19.05 -20.12 -1.93
CA ARG A 299 17.63 -19.96 -1.60
C ARG A 299 17.28 -20.56 -0.25
N TYR A 300 17.76 -21.74 0.06
CA TYR A 300 17.59 -22.39 1.34
C TYR A 300 18.15 -21.51 2.47
N THR A 301 19.37 -20.98 2.32
CA THR A 301 20.02 -20.15 3.34
C THR A 301 19.31 -18.80 3.51
N PHE A 302 18.77 -18.22 2.43
CA PHE A 302 17.93 -17.02 2.55
C PHE A 302 16.71 -17.26 3.43
N GLU A 303 16.01 -18.38 3.24
CA GLU A 303 14.85 -18.72 4.06
C GLU A 303 15.24 -19.04 5.51
N PHE A 304 16.42 -19.60 5.72
CA PHE A 304 16.96 -19.82 7.06
C PHE A 304 17.29 -18.49 7.77
N LEU A 305 17.90 -17.52 7.10
CA LEU A 305 18.12 -16.18 7.65
C LEU A 305 16.79 -15.52 8.04
N LYS A 306 15.75 -15.67 7.22
CA LYS A 306 14.39 -15.20 7.54
C LYS A 306 13.72 -16.00 8.67
N TYR A 307 14.10 -17.23 8.91
CA TYR A 307 13.66 -18.04 10.06
C TYR A 307 14.30 -17.57 11.36
N LEU A 308 15.58 -17.18 11.34
CA LEU A 308 16.27 -16.66 12.51
C LEU A 308 15.67 -15.34 13.01
N ASP A 309 14.99 -14.59 12.14
CA ASP A 309 14.31 -13.30 12.46
C ASP A 309 15.25 -12.33 13.21
N LEU A 310 16.47 -12.19 12.69
CA LEU A 310 17.54 -11.39 13.31
C LEU A 310 17.11 -9.95 13.46
N SER A 311 17.37 -9.38 14.62
CA SER A 311 17.15 -7.97 14.93
C SER A 311 18.23 -7.46 15.88
N THR A 312 18.49 -6.16 15.84
CA THR A 312 19.45 -5.50 16.72
C THR A 312 18.99 -4.09 17.07
N GLU A 313 19.34 -3.62 18.26
CA GLU A 313 19.21 -2.21 18.67
C GLU A 313 20.55 -1.47 18.58
N GLU A 314 21.62 -2.18 18.25
CA GLU A 314 22.97 -1.60 18.19
C GLU A 314 23.28 -1.02 16.80
N HIS A 315 23.88 0.16 16.75
CA HIS A 315 24.33 0.81 15.51
C HIS A 315 25.78 0.43 15.14
N LYS A 316 26.02 -0.86 14.92
CA LYS A 316 27.32 -1.39 14.45
C LYS A 316 27.10 -2.33 13.26
N ARG A 317 28.21 -2.74 12.61
CA ARG A 317 28.17 -3.76 11.55
C ARG A 317 28.19 -5.14 12.16
N HIS A 318 27.24 -5.98 11.78
CA HIS A 318 26.97 -7.26 12.43
C HIS A 318 27.37 -8.49 11.60
N TYR A 319 27.45 -8.38 10.25
CA TYR A 319 27.60 -9.56 9.41
C TYR A 319 28.88 -10.36 9.73
N ILE A 320 30.05 -9.70 9.66
CA ILE A 320 31.33 -10.35 9.88
C ILE A 320 31.54 -10.76 11.33
N ALA A 321 31.13 -9.92 12.28
CA ALA A 321 31.35 -10.19 13.70
C ALA A 321 30.41 -11.26 14.27
N GLU A 322 29.18 -11.31 13.78
CA GLU A 322 28.09 -12.06 14.42
C GLU A 322 27.34 -12.98 13.45
N THR A 323 26.75 -12.43 12.36
CA THR A 323 25.81 -13.18 11.52
C THR A 323 26.45 -14.36 10.79
N GLN A 324 27.65 -14.18 10.22
CA GLN A 324 28.33 -15.27 9.53
C GLN A 324 28.74 -16.42 10.46
N ASN A 325 28.85 -16.15 11.76
CA ASN A 325 29.22 -17.11 12.80
C ASN A 325 27.99 -17.74 13.50
N GLN A 326 26.78 -17.44 13.01
CA GLN A 326 25.56 -18.09 13.51
C GLN A 326 25.55 -19.56 13.10
N GLU A 327 25.08 -20.40 14.03
CA GLU A 327 24.85 -21.82 13.78
C GLU A 327 23.85 -22.03 12.67
N PHE A 328 24.11 -22.98 11.79
CA PHE A 328 23.35 -23.27 10.61
C PHE A 328 22.90 -24.74 10.58
N ILE A 329 21.73 -25.00 10.00
CA ILE A 329 21.20 -26.36 9.80
C ILE A 329 21.41 -26.71 8.33
N LEU A 330 22.34 -27.63 8.06
CA LEU A 330 22.65 -28.13 6.72
C LEU A 330 22.22 -29.61 6.58
N PRO A 331 20.99 -29.88 6.11
CA PRO A 331 20.57 -31.25 5.80
C PRO A 331 21.21 -31.74 4.49
N THR A 332 20.82 -32.94 4.05
CA THR A 332 21.27 -33.44 2.74
C THR A 332 20.86 -32.53 1.60
N MET A 333 21.65 -32.48 0.52
CA MET A 333 21.37 -31.62 -0.64
C MET A 333 20.00 -31.90 -1.30
N HIS A 334 19.49 -33.13 -1.19
CA HIS A 334 18.14 -33.45 -1.64
C HIS A 334 17.06 -32.68 -0.86
N ILE A 335 17.20 -32.59 0.46
CA ILE A 335 16.29 -31.81 1.32
C ILE A 335 16.44 -30.32 1.05
N VAL A 336 17.69 -29.82 0.93
CA VAL A 336 17.98 -28.43 0.57
C VAL A 336 17.28 -28.06 -0.73
N SER A 337 17.44 -28.86 -1.78
CA SER A 337 16.85 -28.63 -3.11
C SER A 337 15.31 -28.64 -3.05
N THR A 338 14.72 -29.60 -2.34
CA THR A 338 13.25 -29.71 -2.19
C THR A 338 12.68 -28.44 -1.52
N ILE A 339 13.30 -27.97 -0.43
CA ILE A 339 12.88 -26.78 0.30
C ILE A 339 13.08 -25.54 -0.55
N ALA A 340 14.22 -25.41 -1.20
CA ALA A 340 14.54 -24.26 -2.07
C ALA A 340 13.53 -24.14 -3.24
N HIS A 341 13.18 -25.24 -3.89
CA HIS A 341 12.18 -25.25 -4.96
C HIS A 341 10.79 -24.85 -4.45
N ALA A 342 10.37 -25.36 -3.30
CA ALA A 342 9.09 -25.01 -2.69
C ALA A 342 8.98 -23.50 -2.41
N PHE A 343 10.01 -22.92 -1.76
CA PHE A 343 10.02 -21.47 -1.48
C PHE A 343 10.20 -20.63 -2.75
N SER A 344 10.92 -21.10 -3.75
CA SER A 344 11.04 -20.42 -5.05
C SER A 344 9.68 -20.35 -5.75
N ALA A 345 8.90 -21.43 -5.74
CA ALA A 345 7.55 -21.46 -6.29
C ALA A 345 6.60 -20.50 -5.55
N LEU A 346 6.65 -20.47 -4.20
CA LEU A 346 5.87 -19.54 -3.39
C LEU A 346 6.25 -18.06 -3.66
N SER A 347 7.55 -17.77 -3.79
CA SER A 347 8.05 -16.45 -4.18
C SER A 347 7.57 -16.02 -5.56
N LEU A 348 7.63 -16.92 -6.55
CA LEU A 348 7.13 -16.64 -7.89
C LEU A 348 5.63 -16.34 -7.87
N ARG A 349 4.86 -17.11 -7.11
CA ARG A 349 3.42 -16.85 -6.92
C ARG A 349 3.17 -15.48 -6.29
N MET A 350 3.94 -15.11 -5.26
CA MET A 350 3.86 -13.80 -4.62
C MET A 350 4.17 -12.67 -5.61
N LYS A 351 5.26 -12.75 -6.37
CA LYS A 351 5.62 -11.78 -7.41
C LYS A 351 4.48 -11.60 -8.42
N TYR A 352 3.86 -12.70 -8.85
CA TYR A 352 2.75 -12.66 -9.80
C TYR A 352 1.52 -11.92 -9.23
N VAL A 353 1.11 -12.22 -8.00
CA VAL A 353 -0.04 -11.59 -7.35
C VAL A 353 0.20 -10.09 -7.14
N VAL A 354 1.41 -9.71 -6.70
CA VAL A 354 1.80 -8.29 -6.55
C VAL A 354 1.77 -7.57 -7.90
N LYS A 355 2.27 -8.20 -8.95
CA LYS A 355 2.22 -7.63 -10.32
C LYS A 355 0.78 -7.41 -10.78
N GLN A 356 -0.11 -8.38 -10.56
CA GLN A 356 -1.53 -8.24 -10.91
C GLN A 356 -2.19 -7.08 -10.15
N ARG A 357 -1.95 -6.94 -8.84
CA ARG A 357 -2.45 -5.81 -8.04
C ARG A 357 -1.99 -4.47 -8.63
N ASN A 358 -0.70 -4.33 -8.92
CA ASN A 358 -0.14 -3.11 -9.49
C ASN A 358 -0.76 -2.78 -10.87
N MET A 359 -1.03 -3.79 -11.69
CA MET A 359 -1.72 -3.59 -12.98
C MET A 359 -3.14 -3.05 -12.77
N PHE A 360 -3.91 -3.58 -11.80
CA PHE A 360 -5.25 -3.05 -11.50
C PHE A 360 -5.20 -1.62 -10.95
N GLU A 361 -4.21 -1.30 -10.10
CA GLU A 361 -4.00 0.07 -9.61
C GLU A 361 -3.68 1.04 -10.76
N THR A 362 -2.76 0.67 -11.65
CA THR A 362 -2.43 1.47 -12.85
C THR A 362 -3.66 1.65 -13.75
N GLN A 363 -4.42 0.58 -13.99
CA GLN A 363 -5.65 0.62 -14.77
C GLN A 363 -6.68 1.57 -14.14
N LYS A 364 -6.87 1.49 -12.82
CA LYS A 364 -7.77 2.39 -12.08
C LYS A 364 -7.35 3.86 -12.25
N GLN A 365 -6.06 4.16 -12.07
CA GLN A 365 -5.54 5.52 -12.24
C GLN A 365 -5.71 6.03 -13.67
N TYR A 366 -5.49 5.19 -14.66
CA TYR A 366 -5.74 5.53 -16.06
C TYR A 366 -7.22 5.89 -16.29
N LEU A 367 -8.14 5.07 -15.81
CA LEU A 367 -9.58 5.29 -15.95
C LEU A 367 -10.04 6.56 -15.22
N LEU A 368 -9.55 6.82 -14.01
CA LEU A 368 -9.85 8.04 -13.27
C LEU A 368 -9.41 9.32 -14.03
N ARG A 369 -8.30 9.25 -14.76
CA ARG A 369 -7.79 10.40 -15.53
C ARG A 369 -8.55 10.62 -16.84
N HIS A 370 -9.12 9.58 -17.44
CA HIS A 370 -9.68 9.65 -18.78
C HIS A 370 -11.20 9.55 -18.83
N MET A 371 -11.85 9.00 -17.81
CA MET A 371 -13.30 8.88 -17.71
C MET A 371 -13.96 10.02 -16.92
N PHE A 372 -13.18 10.94 -16.35
CA PHE A 372 -13.68 12.15 -15.70
C PHE A 372 -13.10 13.39 -16.40
N ILE A 373 -13.76 14.55 -16.20
CA ILE A 373 -13.43 15.83 -16.82
C ILE A 373 -12.74 16.75 -15.83
#